data_305746de8a175891f14853974427062c
#
_entry.id   305746de8a175891f14853974427062c
#
_cell.length_a   1.000
_cell.length_b   1.000
_cell.length_c   1.000
_cell.angle_alpha   90.00
_cell.angle_beta   90.00
_cell.angle_gamma   90.00
#
_symmetry.space_group_name_H-M   'P 1'
#
loop_
_entity.id
_entity.type
_entity.pdbx_description
1 polymer ?
#
loop_
_entity_poly.entity_id
_entity_poly.type
_entity_poly.pdbx_seq_one_letter_code
_entity_poly.pdbx_strand_id
1 'polypeptide(L)'
;AGIVEFKGRDITHWESRELAKHLAILTQANFVQMKLTVRELVAFGRFPHSGSALSADDWTKVDQAIHYMELEAFADRFIDEMSGGQRQRAFIAMVLAQDTEYVLLDEPTNNLDIYHATQMMKLVRRLCDELGKTVILVLHEINLAAFYSDVICAFKDGRIAAQGTVDEVMTPENLKRIYGVDFEIHR
;
A
#
# COMPACT_ATOMS: atom_id res chain seq x y z
N ALA A 1 -4.88 -22.29 -11.17
CA ALA A 1 -4.24 -21.12 -11.77
C ALA A 1 -5.37 -20.26 -12.35
N GLY A 2 -5.42 -19.00 -11.98
CA GLY A 2 -6.39 -18.03 -12.50
C GLY A 2 -5.73 -17.11 -13.53
N ILE A 3 -6.55 -16.32 -14.21
CA ILE A 3 -6.10 -15.24 -15.09
C ILE A 3 -6.21 -13.95 -14.30
N VAL A 4 -5.18 -13.10 -14.36
CA VAL A 4 -5.18 -11.76 -13.80
C VAL A 4 -5.12 -10.77 -14.95
N GLU A 5 -6.16 -9.97 -15.09
CA GLU A 5 -6.23 -8.94 -16.12
C GLU A 5 -6.09 -7.54 -15.49
N PHE A 6 -5.31 -6.69 -16.14
CA PHE A 6 -5.16 -5.30 -15.81
C PHE A 6 -5.46 -4.44 -17.04
N LYS A 7 -6.42 -3.52 -16.93
CA LYS A 7 -6.91 -2.68 -18.04
C LYS A 7 -7.29 -3.53 -19.29
N GLY A 8 -7.96 -4.67 -19.08
CA GLY A 8 -8.43 -5.56 -20.16
C GLY A 8 -7.34 -6.39 -20.84
N ARG A 9 -6.14 -6.45 -20.27
CA ARG A 9 -5.02 -7.22 -20.82
C ARG A 9 -4.46 -8.13 -19.72
N ASP A 10 -4.22 -9.41 -20.05
CA ASP A 10 -3.56 -10.34 -19.13
C ASP A 10 -2.21 -9.77 -18.66
N ILE A 11 -1.98 -9.81 -17.33
CA ILE A 11 -0.79 -9.22 -16.71
C ILE A 11 0.50 -9.84 -17.21
N THR A 12 0.47 -11.10 -17.65
CA THR A 12 1.63 -11.81 -18.21
C THR A 12 2.08 -11.28 -19.57
N HIS A 13 1.21 -10.54 -20.26
CA HIS A 13 1.50 -9.92 -21.55
C HIS A 13 2.02 -8.48 -21.44
N TRP A 14 2.08 -7.93 -20.22
CA TRP A 14 2.65 -6.61 -19.99
C TRP A 14 4.18 -6.68 -19.92
N GLU A 15 4.85 -5.73 -20.54
CA GLU A 15 6.24 -5.48 -20.22
C GLU A 15 6.33 -4.94 -18.78
N SER A 16 7.22 -5.51 -17.96
CA SER A 16 7.31 -5.18 -16.52
C SER A 16 7.50 -3.69 -16.25
N ARG A 17 8.32 -3.01 -17.07
CA ARG A 17 8.58 -1.58 -16.93
C ARG A 17 7.34 -0.74 -17.25
N GLU A 18 6.57 -1.12 -18.26
CA GLU A 18 5.33 -0.43 -18.63
C GLU A 18 4.24 -0.66 -17.57
N LEU A 19 4.08 -1.89 -17.08
CA LEU A 19 3.15 -2.18 -16.00
C LEU A 19 3.49 -1.34 -14.75
N ALA A 20 4.77 -1.22 -14.41
CA ALA A 20 5.26 -0.46 -13.27
C ALA A 20 5.00 1.06 -13.36
N LYS A 21 4.64 1.61 -14.52
CA LYS A 21 4.19 3.00 -14.65
C LYS A 21 2.72 3.19 -14.27
N HIS A 22 1.95 2.10 -14.17
CA HIS A 22 0.53 2.12 -13.87
C HIS A 22 0.19 1.53 -12.51
N LEU A 23 0.98 0.56 -12.06
CA LEU A 23 0.73 -0.23 -10.87
C LEU A 23 2.00 -0.32 -10.02
N ALA A 24 1.94 0.22 -8.81
CA ALA A 24 2.99 0.06 -7.81
C ALA A 24 2.58 -1.00 -6.78
N ILE A 25 3.54 -1.79 -6.34
CA ILE A 25 3.30 -2.89 -5.39
C ILE A 25 4.31 -2.80 -4.26
N LEU A 26 3.83 -2.79 -3.02
CA LEU A 26 4.62 -3.00 -1.82
C LEU A 26 4.29 -4.38 -1.26
N THR A 27 5.26 -5.29 -1.26
CA THR A 27 5.11 -6.63 -0.70
C THR A 27 5.36 -6.64 0.81
N GLN A 28 4.92 -7.68 1.51
CA GLN A 28 5.08 -7.82 2.96
C GLN A 28 6.55 -7.81 3.42
N ALA A 29 7.45 -8.45 2.67
CA ALA A 29 8.86 -8.55 3.02
C ALA A 29 9.70 -7.50 2.27
N ASN A 30 9.95 -6.37 2.92
CA ASN A 30 10.80 -5.31 2.38
C ASN A 30 12.14 -5.30 3.11
N PHE A 31 13.12 -6.04 2.57
CA PHE A 31 14.50 -6.04 3.06
C PHE A 31 15.40 -5.31 2.08
N VAL A 32 16.06 -4.27 2.56
CA VAL A 32 17.15 -3.60 1.84
C VAL A 32 18.45 -3.94 2.57
N GLN A 33 19.33 -4.69 1.89
CA GLN A 33 20.65 -5.06 2.44
C GLN A 33 21.68 -3.94 2.28
N MET A 34 21.37 -2.92 1.50
CA MET A 34 22.23 -1.76 1.28
C MET A 34 21.98 -0.68 2.32
N LYS A 35 23.03 0.03 2.72
CA LYS A 35 22.92 1.19 3.58
C LYS A 35 22.42 2.37 2.74
N LEU A 36 21.11 2.66 2.83
CA LEU A 36 20.44 3.73 2.07
C LEU A 36 19.82 4.74 3.02
N THR A 37 19.86 6.00 2.64
CA THR A 37 19.02 7.04 3.25
C THR A 37 17.56 6.89 2.83
N VAL A 38 16.64 7.54 3.55
CA VAL A 38 15.22 7.59 3.16
C VAL A 38 15.08 8.15 1.74
N ARG A 39 15.77 9.25 1.43
CA ARG A 39 15.72 9.89 0.10
C ARG A 39 16.20 8.95 -1.00
N GLU A 40 17.29 8.23 -0.79
CA GLU A 40 17.79 7.25 -1.74
C GLU A 40 16.82 6.08 -1.93
N LEU A 41 16.22 5.56 -0.86
CA LEU A 41 15.19 4.52 -0.96
C LEU A 41 14.01 5.00 -1.78
N VAL A 42 13.47 6.20 -1.47
CA VAL A 42 12.31 6.75 -2.17
C VAL A 42 12.61 6.99 -3.65
N ALA A 43 13.84 7.37 -3.98
CA ALA A 43 14.30 7.56 -5.35
C ALA A 43 14.23 6.29 -6.22
N PHE A 44 14.32 5.08 -5.64
CA PHE A 44 14.09 3.83 -6.39
C PHE A 44 12.69 3.73 -6.99
N GLY A 45 11.68 4.39 -6.41
CA GLY A 45 10.34 4.48 -6.99
C GLY A 45 10.32 5.10 -8.39
N ARG A 46 11.32 5.91 -8.74
CA ARG A 46 11.40 6.52 -10.07
C ARG A 46 12.04 5.64 -11.15
N PHE A 47 12.58 4.47 -10.77
CA PHE A 47 13.27 3.58 -11.69
C PHE A 47 12.46 3.21 -12.96
N PRO A 48 11.15 2.94 -12.91
CA PRO A 48 10.36 2.64 -14.11
C PRO A 48 10.33 3.78 -15.13
N HIS A 49 10.49 5.03 -14.68
CA HIS A 49 10.45 6.23 -15.53
C HIS A 49 11.83 6.56 -16.11
N SER A 50 12.84 6.74 -15.26
CA SER A 50 14.13 7.30 -15.62
C SER A 50 15.32 6.34 -15.49
N GLY A 51 15.09 5.11 -15.01
CA GLY A 51 16.18 4.18 -14.71
C GLY A 51 17.08 4.73 -13.59
N SER A 52 18.40 4.64 -13.79
CA SER A 52 19.38 5.11 -12.81
C SER A 52 19.74 6.59 -12.92
N ALA A 53 19.27 7.30 -13.96
CA ALA A 53 19.60 8.71 -14.21
C ALA A 53 18.35 9.57 -13.94
N LEU A 54 18.17 9.98 -12.68
CA LEU A 54 17.01 10.77 -12.28
C LEU A 54 17.10 12.21 -12.78
N SER A 55 16.02 12.70 -13.35
CA SER A 55 15.83 14.09 -13.77
C SER A 55 15.45 14.99 -12.58
N ALA A 56 15.44 16.29 -12.78
CA ALA A 56 14.96 17.26 -11.78
C ALA A 56 13.47 17.02 -11.42
N ASP A 57 12.65 16.60 -12.39
CA ASP A 57 11.25 16.24 -12.15
C ASP A 57 11.13 15.00 -11.27
N ASP A 58 11.97 14.00 -11.47
CA ASP A 58 12.00 12.81 -10.61
C ASP A 58 12.34 13.16 -9.16
N TRP A 59 13.31 14.03 -8.94
CA TRP A 59 13.64 14.50 -7.60
C TRP A 59 12.50 15.28 -6.95
N THR A 60 11.76 16.06 -7.74
CA THR A 60 10.54 16.73 -7.26
C THR A 60 9.49 15.71 -6.81
N LYS A 61 9.29 14.61 -7.55
CA LYS A 61 8.38 13.52 -7.16
C LYS A 61 8.85 12.79 -5.90
N VAL A 62 10.16 12.59 -5.76
CA VAL A 62 10.77 12.01 -4.54
C VAL A 62 10.48 12.90 -3.33
N ASP A 63 10.71 14.20 -3.43
CA ASP A 63 10.48 15.14 -2.34
C ASP A 63 9.01 15.26 -1.97
N GLN A 64 8.11 15.26 -2.96
CA GLN A 64 6.66 15.22 -2.74
C GLN A 64 6.23 13.95 -1.99
N ALA A 65 6.77 12.79 -2.35
CA ALA A 65 6.45 11.53 -1.67
C ALA A 65 6.95 11.51 -0.22
N ILE A 66 8.15 12.03 0.03
CA ILE A 66 8.74 12.20 1.36
C ILE A 66 7.86 13.12 2.22
N HIS A 67 7.47 14.27 1.67
CA HIS A 67 6.58 15.22 2.34
C HIS A 67 5.22 14.58 2.66
N TYR A 68 4.61 13.88 1.69
CA TYR A 68 3.31 13.25 1.87
C TYR A 68 3.30 12.19 2.97
N MET A 69 4.42 11.49 3.15
CA MET A 69 4.62 10.51 4.21
C MET A 69 5.18 11.10 5.52
N GLU A 70 5.29 12.43 5.62
CA GLU A 70 5.78 13.14 6.82
C GLU A 70 7.18 12.67 7.25
N LEU A 71 8.10 12.58 6.28
CA LEU A 71 9.45 12.06 6.46
C LEU A 71 10.55 13.08 6.20
N GLU A 72 10.24 14.38 6.04
CA GLU A 72 11.22 15.42 5.68
C GLU A 72 12.37 15.49 6.69
N ALA A 73 12.05 15.42 7.99
CA ALA A 73 13.04 15.44 9.06
C ALA A 73 13.97 14.21 9.06
N PHE A 74 13.64 13.19 8.28
CA PHE A 74 14.35 11.92 8.22
C PHE A 74 14.94 11.63 6.84
N ALA A 75 14.79 12.54 5.88
CA ALA A 75 15.15 12.31 4.47
C ALA A 75 16.59 11.82 4.28
N ASP A 76 17.52 12.36 5.06
CA ASP A 76 18.95 12.04 4.99
C ASP A 76 19.40 10.99 6.03
N ARG A 77 18.47 10.43 6.84
CA ARG A 77 18.76 9.34 7.76
C ARG A 77 18.79 8.00 7.05
N PHE A 78 19.63 7.10 7.54
CA PHE A 78 19.68 5.74 7.05
C PHE A 78 18.45 4.93 7.49
N ILE A 79 17.97 4.04 6.61
CA ILE A 79 16.77 3.21 6.83
C ILE A 79 16.95 2.27 8.03
N ASP A 80 18.15 1.79 8.29
CA ASP A 80 18.48 0.93 9.43
C ASP A 80 18.43 1.65 10.80
N GLU A 81 18.49 2.98 10.80
CA GLU A 81 18.35 3.83 11.99
C GLU A 81 16.90 4.24 12.28
N MET A 82 15.95 3.83 11.44
CA MET A 82 14.55 4.22 11.53
C MET A 82 13.76 3.26 12.44
N SER A 83 12.74 3.80 13.15
CA SER A 83 11.74 2.94 13.80
C SER A 83 10.96 2.12 12.76
N GLY A 84 10.32 1.02 13.18
CA GLY A 84 9.52 0.19 12.28
C GLY A 84 8.47 0.98 11.51
N GLY A 85 7.72 1.85 12.18
CA GLY A 85 6.70 2.68 11.53
C GLY A 85 7.28 3.74 10.58
N GLN A 86 8.40 4.37 10.93
CA GLN A 86 9.10 5.30 10.04
C GLN A 86 9.63 4.59 8.80
N ARG A 87 10.25 3.44 8.98
CA ARG A 87 10.75 2.61 7.88
C ARG A 87 9.61 2.17 6.94
N GLN A 88 8.48 1.74 7.50
CA GLN A 88 7.30 1.37 6.71
C GLN A 88 6.78 2.56 5.89
N ARG A 89 6.71 3.76 6.48
CA ARG A 89 6.36 4.99 5.76
C ARG A 89 7.34 5.31 4.62
N ALA A 90 8.64 5.06 4.80
CA ALA A 90 9.64 5.27 3.76
C ALA A 90 9.45 4.31 2.57
N PHE A 91 9.09 3.04 2.80
CA PHE A 91 8.73 2.12 1.72
C PHE A 91 7.45 2.53 0.99
N ILE A 92 6.43 3.04 1.70
CA ILE A 92 5.23 3.56 1.05
C ILE A 92 5.56 4.84 0.26
N ALA A 93 6.44 5.71 0.77
CA ALA A 93 6.92 6.88 0.02
C ALA A 93 7.62 6.46 -1.28
N MET A 94 8.43 5.39 -1.28
CA MET A 94 9.03 4.83 -2.49
C MET A 94 7.97 4.41 -3.51
N VAL A 95 6.93 3.69 -3.06
CA VAL A 95 5.80 3.29 -3.90
C VAL A 95 5.03 4.51 -4.42
N LEU A 96 4.82 5.53 -3.59
CA LEU A 96 4.15 6.77 -3.97
C LEU A 96 4.96 7.57 -5.01
N ALA A 97 6.29 7.62 -4.85
CA ALA A 97 7.19 8.28 -5.81
C ALA A 97 7.14 7.65 -7.21
N GLN A 98 6.70 6.40 -7.34
CA GLN A 98 6.47 5.74 -8.62
C GLN A 98 5.36 6.43 -9.44
N ASP A 99 4.48 7.20 -8.79
CA ASP A 99 3.43 8.04 -9.38
C ASP A 99 2.45 7.27 -10.27
N THR A 100 2.01 6.13 -9.79
CA THR A 100 1.05 5.25 -10.47
C THR A 100 -0.40 5.60 -10.12
N GLU A 101 -1.34 5.15 -10.95
CA GLU A 101 -2.79 5.24 -10.70
C GLU A 101 -3.24 4.23 -9.63
N TYR A 102 -2.66 3.02 -9.66
CA TYR A 102 -2.98 1.92 -8.76
C TYR A 102 -1.82 1.63 -7.82
N VAL A 103 -2.14 1.39 -6.55
CA VAL A 103 -1.18 1.06 -5.50
C VAL A 103 -1.66 -0.19 -4.75
N LEU A 104 -0.85 -1.24 -4.74
CA LEU A 104 -1.09 -2.44 -3.95
C LEU A 104 -0.17 -2.43 -2.73
N LEU A 105 -0.75 -2.54 -1.54
CA LEU A 105 0.00 -2.62 -0.28
C LEU A 105 -0.37 -3.92 0.43
N ASP A 106 0.62 -4.80 0.57
CA ASP A 106 0.45 -6.08 1.24
C ASP A 106 0.83 -5.93 2.71
N GLU A 107 -0.17 -5.99 3.59
CA GLU A 107 -0.06 -5.86 5.04
C GLU A 107 0.75 -4.62 5.51
N PRO A 108 0.40 -3.39 5.08
CA PRO A 108 1.19 -2.20 5.38
C PRO A 108 1.23 -1.85 6.87
N THR A 109 0.35 -2.42 7.68
CA THR A 109 0.25 -2.23 9.14
C THR A 109 0.88 -3.36 9.95
N ASN A 110 1.48 -4.35 9.30
CA ASN A 110 2.08 -5.49 9.99
C ASN A 110 3.22 -5.05 10.92
N ASN A 111 3.28 -5.65 12.11
CA ASN A 111 4.25 -5.32 13.16
C ASN A 111 4.21 -3.86 13.68
N LEU A 112 3.15 -3.12 13.42
CA LEU A 112 2.89 -1.82 14.02
C LEU A 112 1.95 -1.97 15.22
N ASP A 113 2.15 -1.18 16.26
CA ASP A 113 1.13 -1.03 17.30
C ASP A 113 -0.10 -0.28 16.75
N ILE A 114 -1.19 -0.31 17.51
CA ILE A 114 -2.48 0.24 17.08
C ILE A 114 -2.40 1.74 16.75
N TYR A 115 -1.56 2.50 17.46
CA TYR A 115 -1.38 3.93 17.19
C TYR A 115 -0.72 4.13 15.82
N HIS A 116 0.42 3.48 15.59
CA HIS A 116 1.16 3.60 14.33
C HIS A 116 0.38 3.01 13.14
N ALA A 117 -0.33 1.89 13.35
CA ALA A 117 -1.22 1.32 12.34
C ALA A 117 -2.33 2.30 11.93
N THR A 118 -2.97 2.95 12.92
CA THR A 118 -4.01 3.96 12.67
C THR A 118 -3.46 5.17 11.93
N GLN A 119 -2.27 5.68 12.30
CA GLN A 119 -1.63 6.80 11.60
C GLN A 119 -1.29 6.40 10.15
N MET A 120 -0.78 5.18 9.94
CA MET A 120 -0.50 4.66 8.61
C MET A 120 -1.76 4.60 7.74
N MET A 121 -2.86 4.08 8.27
CA MET A 121 -4.11 3.98 7.52
C MET A 121 -4.69 5.35 7.17
N LYS A 122 -4.54 6.36 8.04
CA LYS A 122 -4.91 7.75 7.71
C LYS A 122 -4.09 8.29 6.55
N LEU A 123 -2.78 8.07 6.53
CA LEU A 123 -1.92 8.48 5.41
C LEU A 123 -2.33 7.78 4.12
N VAL A 124 -2.59 6.46 4.17
CA VAL A 124 -3.05 5.69 3.01
C VAL A 124 -4.41 6.18 2.53
N ARG A 125 -5.36 6.49 3.42
CA ARG A 125 -6.67 7.03 3.02
C ARG A 125 -6.53 8.37 2.28
N ARG A 126 -5.64 9.25 2.73
CA ARG A 126 -5.34 10.51 2.05
C ARG A 126 -4.84 10.31 0.62
N LEU A 127 -4.13 9.21 0.29
CA LEU A 127 -3.74 8.90 -1.09
C LEU A 127 -4.95 8.77 -2.02
N CYS A 128 -6.05 8.20 -1.52
CA CYS A 128 -7.30 8.10 -2.27
C CYS A 128 -7.99 9.46 -2.36
N ASP A 129 -8.17 10.14 -1.22
CA ASP A 129 -9.01 11.34 -1.11
C ASP A 129 -8.37 12.57 -1.75
N GLU A 130 -7.06 12.75 -1.61
CA GLU A 130 -6.34 13.96 -2.06
C GLU A 130 -5.62 13.76 -3.40
N LEU A 131 -5.12 12.54 -3.68
CA LEU A 131 -4.35 12.27 -4.89
C LEU A 131 -5.13 11.42 -5.92
N GLY A 132 -6.38 11.03 -5.62
CA GLY A 132 -7.21 10.23 -6.52
C GLY A 132 -6.63 8.85 -6.86
N LYS A 133 -5.76 8.30 -5.99
CA LYS A 133 -5.18 6.97 -6.19
C LYS A 133 -6.20 5.88 -5.88
N THR A 134 -6.15 4.78 -6.62
CA THR A 134 -6.85 3.56 -6.25
C THR A 134 -5.90 2.68 -5.45
N VAL A 135 -6.21 2.49 -4.17
CA VAL A 135 -5.37 1.69 -3.26
C VAL A 135 -6.04 0.36 -2.96
N ILE A 136 -5.33 -0.73 -3.17
CA ILE A 136 -5.74 -2.09 -2.82
C ILE A 136 -4.88 -2.54 -1.64
N LEU A 137 -5.53 -2.91 -0.53
CA LEU A 137 -4.88 -3.29 0.71
C LEU A 137 -5.15 -4.76 1.03
N VAL A 138 -4.13 -5.49 1.43
CA VAL A 138 -4.31 -6.74 2.15
C VAL A 138 -4.22 -6.42 3.64
N LEU A 139 -5.28 -6.73 4.39
CA LEU A 139 -5.38 -6.44 5.82
C LEU A 139 -5.84 -7.68 6.58
N HIS A 140 -5.29 -7.90 7.76
CA HIS A 140 -5.76 -8.93 8.70
C HIS A 140 -6.72 -8.37 9.75
N GLU A 141 -6.64 -7.07 10.02
CA GLU A 141 -7.47 -6.42 11.03
C GLU A 141 -8.80 -5.94 10.44
N ILE A 142 -9.85 -6.63 10.85
CA ILE A 142 -11.22 -6.37 10.35
C ILE A 142 -11.69 -4.94 10.65
N ASN A 143 -11.30 -4.37 11.79
CA ASN A 143 -11.68 -3.01 12.16
C ASN A 143 -11.01 -1.97 11.25
N LEU A 144 -9.74 -2.15 10.90
CA LEU A 144 -9.05 -1.28 9.95
C LEU A 144 -9.69 -1.37 8.56
N ALA A 145 -10.03 -2.58 8.12
CA ALA A 145 -10.74 -2.77 6.86
C ALA A 145 -12.10 -2.06 6.88
N ALA A 146 -12.88 -2.18 7.96
CA ALA A 146 -14.18 -1.55 8.08
C ALA A 146 -14.10 -0.01 8.09
N PHE A 147 -13.08 0.56 8.76
CA PHE A 147 -12.97 2.02 8.91
C PHE A 147 -12.39 2.75 7.71
N TYR A 148 -11.51 2.09 6.94
CA TYR A 148 -10.70 2.78 5.92
C TYR A 148 -10.99 2.36 4.49
N SER A 149 -11.79 1.30 4.26
CA SER A 149 -12.10 0.83 2.90
C SER A 149 -13.44 1.36 2.40
N ASP A 150 -13.55 1.56 1.10
CA ASP A 150 -14.83 1.82 0.42
C ASP A 150 -15.49 0.50 0.02
N VAL A 151 -14.67 -0.48 -0.40
CA VAL A 151 -15.09 -1.82 -0.84
C VAL A 151 -14.21 -2.86 -0.17
N ILE A 152 -14.81 -3.96 0.26
CA ILE A 152 -14.13 -5.10 0.87
C ILE A 152 -14.32 -6.33 0.01
N CYS A 153 -13.22 -7.09 -0.19
CA CYS A 153 -13.24 -8.41 -0.78
C CYS A 153 -12.66 -9.40 0.24
N ALA A 154 -13.52 -10.20 0.85
CA ALA A 154 -13.12 -11.16 1.87
C ALA A 154 -12.87 -12.53 1.24
N PHE A 155 -11.72 -13.14 1.57
CA PHE A 155 -11.31 -14.45 1.10
C PHE A 155 -11.40 -15.50 2.20
N LYS A 156 -11.84 -16.71 1.84
CA LYS A 156 -11.79 -17.90 2.68
C LYS A 156 -11.49 -19.11 1.81
N ASP A 157 -10.55 -19.95 2.23
CA ASP A 157 -10.17 -21.18 1.52
C ASP A 157 -9.86 -20.98 0.02
N GLY A 158 -9.17 -19.87 -0.29
CA GLY A 158 -8.78 -19.51 -1.65
C GLY A 158 -9.94 -19.04 -2.57
N ARG A 159 -11.09 -18.72 -2.00
CA ARG A 159 -12.28 -18.24 -2.72
C ARG A 159 -12.81 -16.94 -2.12
N ILE A 160 -13.47 -16.13 -2.95
CA ILE A 160 -14.18 -14.95 -2.49
C ILE A 160 -15.39 -15.43 -1.66
N ALA A 161 -15.38 -15.11 -0.37
CA ALA A 161 -16.46 -15.41 0.55
C ALA A 161 -17.52 -14.30 0.57
N ALA A 162 -17.10 -13.02 0.49
CA ALA A 162 -17.97 -11.86 0.38
C ALA A 162 -17.26 -10.74 -0.35
N GLN A 163 -18.00 -9.92 -1.10
CA GLN A 163 -17.49 -8.73 -1.77
C GLN A 163 -18.60 -7.69 -1.83
N GLY A 164 -18.27 -6.43 -1.58
CA GLY A 164 -19.20 -5.31 -1.65
C GLY A 164 -18.72 -4.13 -0.81
N THR A 165 -19.63 -3.19 -0.56
CA THR A 165 -19.39 -2.09 0.37
C THR A 165 -19.17 -2.60 1.79
N VAL A 166 -18.65 -1.74 2.67
CA VAL A 166 -18.45 -2.10 4.08
C VAL A 166 -19.74 -2.59 4.72
N ASP A 167 -20.87 -1.92 4.50
CA ASP A 167 -22.17 -2.31 5.07
C ASP A 167 -22.67 -3.67 4.55
N GLU A 168 -22.39 -3.99 3.29
CA GLU A 168 -22.79 -5.28 2.70
C GLU A 168 -21.94 -6.45 3.19
N VAL A 169 -20.65 -6.22 3.44
CA VAL A 169 -19.73 -7.27 3.85
C VAL A 169 -19.66 -7.44 5.36
N MET A 170 -19.68 -6.35 6.13
CA MET A 170 -19.58 -6.35 7.59
C MET A 170 -20.93 -6.65 8.25
N THR A 171 -21.45 -7.85 8.02
CA THR A 171 -22.65 -8.38 8.68
C THR A 171 -22.31 -9.55 9.59
N PRO A 172 -23.03 -9.79 10.70
CA PRO A 172 -22.77 -10.93 11.59
C PRO A 172 -22.74 -12.26 10.83
N GLU A 173 -23.63 -12.44 9.84
CA GLU A 173 -23.71 -13.67 9.04
C GLU A 173 -22.45 -13.86 8.17
N ASN A 174 -22.02 -12.83 7.48
CA ASN A 174 -20.80 -12.90 6.65
C ASN A 174 -19.57 -13.14 7.52
N LEU A 175 -19.43 -12.42 8.64
CA LEU A 175 -18.32 -12.55 9.55
C LEU A 175 -18.27 -13.94 10.19
N LYS A 176 -19.41 -14.49 10.61
CA LYS A 176 -19.52 -15.87 11.09
C LYS A 176 -19.09 -16.88 10.01
N ARG A 177 -19.50 -16.65 8.75
CA ARG A 177 -19.11 -17.51 7.62
C ARG A 177 -17.60 -17.46 7.35
N ILE A 178 -17.00 -16.27 7.45
CA ILE A 178 -15.57 -16.05 7.16
C ILE A 178 -14.71 -16.61 8.29
N TYR A 179 -14.99 -16.23 9.54
CA TYR A 179 -14.15 -16.50 10.71
C TYR A 179 -14.58 -17.72 11.54
N GLY A 180 -15.82 -18.18 11.40
CA GLY A 180 -16.35 -19.33 12.14
C GLY A 180 -16.78 -19.03 13.58
N VAL A 181 -16.83 -17.76 13.98
CA VAL A 181 -17.23 -17.29 15.31
C VAL A 181 -18.36 -16.25 15.19
N ASP A 182 -19.14 -16.08 16.25
CA ASP A 182 -20.19 -15.07 16.29
C ASP A 182 -19.59 -13.68 16.54
N PHE A 183 -20.11 -12.67 15.84
CA PHE A 183 -19.71 -11.27 15.94
C PHE A 183 -20.87 -10.40 16.35
N GLU A 184 -20.63 -9.46 17.24
CA GLU A 184 -21.50 -8.31 17.48
C GLU A 184 -20.89 -7.08 16.80
N ILE A 185 -21.73 -6.33 16.05
CA ILE A 185 -21.29 -5.14 15.34
C ILE A 185 -21.83 -3.93 16.08
N HIS A 186 -20.93 -3.10 16.60
CA HIS A 186 -21.24 -1.81 17.17
C HIS A 186 -20.87 -0.72 16.16
N ARG A 187 -21.84 0.16 15.84
CA ARG A 187 -21.65 1.31 14.93
C ARG A 187 -21.47 2.58 15.70
#